data_6966ae509a00bdf543b8053568017a0c
#
_entry.id   6966ae509a00bdf543b8053568017a0c
#
_cell.length_a   1.000
_cell.length_b   1.000
_cell.length_c   1.000
_cell.angle_alpha   90.00
_cell.angle_beta   90.00
_cell.angle_gamma   90.00
#
_symmetry.space_group_name_H-M   'P 1'
#
loop_
_entity.id
_entity.type
_entity.pdbx_description
1 polymer ?
#
loop_
_entity_poly.entity_id
_entity_poly.type
_entity_poly.pdbx_seq_one_letter_code
_entity_poly.pdbx_strand_id
1 'polypeptide(L)' 'GDDTKALDWLEKAIKIDPSVKAVAAEQDHFERFHNNARFKTLVGL' A
#
# COMPACT_ATOMS: atom_id res chain seq x y z
N GLY A 1 1.94 -11.99 9.72
CA GLY A 1 0.75 -11.41 10.18
C GLY A 1 -0.13 -10.81 9.11
N ASP A 2 -1.10 -10.12 9.59
CA ASP A 2 -2.13 -9.53 8.74
C ASP A 2 -1.57 -8.46 7.79
N ASP A 3 -0.46 -7.86 8.17
CA ASP A 3 0.16 -6.81 7.35
C ASP A 3 0.62 -7.36 6.00
N THR A 4 1.13 -8.60 5.98
CA THR A 4 1.56 -9.23 4.75
C THR A 4 0.40 -9.39 3.78
N LYS A 5 -0.75 -9.84 4.30
CA LYS A 5 -1.94 -10.03 3.47
C LYS A 5 -2.47 -8.70 2.94
N ALA A 6 -2.46 -7.67 3.78
CA ALA A 6 -2.90 -6.35 3.37
C ALA A 6 -2.03 -5.80 2.26
N LEU A 7 -0.71 -5.97 2.38
CA LEU A 7 0.23 -5.50 1.35
C LEU A 7 0.11 -6.32 0.07
N ASP A 8 -0.14 -7.62 0.17
CA ASP A 8 -0.37 -8.46 -1.00
C ASP A 8 -1.62 -7.99 -1.78
N TRP A 9 -2.68 -7.69 -1.05
CA TRP A 9 -3.90 -7.16 -1.65
C TRP A 9 -3.63 -5.82 -2.32
N LEU A 10 -2.92 -4.95 -1.63
CA LEU A 10 -2.60 -3.62 -2.15
C LEU A 10 -1.78 -3.72 -3.44
N GLU A 11 -0.80 -4.62 -3.46
CA GLU A 11 0.01 -4.83 -4.66
C GLU A 11 -0.84 -5.22 -5.85
N LYS A 12 -1.77 -6.16 -5.63
CA LYS A 12 -2.68 -6.58 -6.70
C LYS A 12 -3.57 -5.43 -7.16
N ALA A 13 -4.09 -4.66 -6.23
CA ALA A 13 -4.95 -3.54 -6.56
C ALA A 13 -4.21 -2.49 -7.39
N ILE A 14 -2.97 -2.21 -7.05
CA ILE A 14 -2.15 -1.25 -7.79
C ILE A 14 -1.87 -1.73 -9.21
N LYS A 15 -1.68 -3.04 -9.39
CA LYS A 15 -1.45 -3.60 -10.72
C LYS A 15 -2.68 -3.46 -11.62
N ILE A 16 -3.87 -3.57 -11.01
CA ILE A 16 -5.12 -3.45 -11.74
C ILE A 16 -5.44 -1.98 -12.02
N ASP A 17 -5.22 -1.15 -11.02
CA ASP A 17 -5.54 0.28 -11.10
C ASP A 17 -4.45 1.10 -10.39
N PRO A 18 -3.49 1.65 -11.14
CA PRO A 18 -2.40 2.42 -10.54
C PRO A 18 -2.83 3.62 -9.70
N SER A 19 -4.04 4.11 -9.87
CA SER A 19 -4.53 5.23 -9.07
C SER A 19 -4.71 4.86 -7.60
N VAL A 20 -4.84 3.58 -7.30
CA VAL A 20 -4.92 3.08 -5.93
C VAL A 20 -3.66 3.45 -5.14
N LYS A 21 -2.53 3.57 -5.83
CA LYS A 21 -1.27 3.96 -5.24
C LYS A 21 -1.36 5.30 -4.51
N ALA A 22 -1.91 6.31 -5.18
CA ALA A 22 -2.08 7.63 -4.58
C ALA A 22 -3.09 7.58 -3.44
N VAL A 23 -4.18 6.84 -3.62
CA VAL A 23 -5.20 6.69 -2.58
C VAL A 23 -4.60 6.05 -1.34
N ALA A 24 -3.83 4.99 -1.50
CA ALA A 24 -3.22 4.29 -0.38
C ALA A 24 -2.23 5.18 0.37
N ALA A 25 -1.46 6.00 -0.35
CA ALA A 25 -0.49 6.90 0.26
C ALA A 25 -1.16 7.98 1.11
N GLU A 26 -2.40 8.35 0.78
CA GLU A 26 -3.14 9.40 1.49
C GLU A 26 -4.08 8.86 2.57
N GLN A 27 -4.39 7.58 2.55
CA GLN A 27 -5.35 7.01 3.49
C GLN A 27 -4.77 6.88 4.90
N ASP A 28 -5.47 7.45 5.88
CA ASP A 28 -5.09 7.27 7.29
C ASP A 28 -5.11 5.81 7.68
N HIS A 29 -5.96 5.03 7.02
CA HIS A 29 -6.08 3.61 7.26
C HIS A 29 -4.75 2.88 7.06
N PHE A 30 -3.90 3.38 6.15
CA PHE A 30 -2.61 2.79 5.86
C PHE A 30 -1.45 3.55 6.52
N GLU A 31 -1.73 4.53 7.37
CA GLU A 31 -0.69 5.33 7.97
C GLU A 31 0.34 4.49 8.73
N ARG A 32 -0.10 3.44 9.40
CA ARG A 32 0.80 2.56 10.16
C ARG A 32 1.81 1.85 9.27
N PHE A 33 1.55 1.76 7.97
CA PHE A 33 2.46 1.11 7.03
C PHE A 33 3.53 2.05 6.47
N HIS A 34 3.48 3.33 6.81
CA HIS A 34 4.43 4.30 6.26
C HIS A 34 5.88 4.01 6.63
N ASN A 35 6.11 3.23 7.68
CA ASN A 35 7.45 2.79 8.06
C ASN A 35 7.83 1.44 7.46
N ASN A 36 6.93 0.82 6.74
CA ASN A 36 7.17 -0.48 6.12
C ASN A 36 7.81 -0.28 4.75
N ALA A 37 8.99 -0.88 4.54
CA ALA A 37 9.75 -0.70 3.30
C ALA A 37 8.96 -1.18 2.07
N ARG A 38 8.25 -2.30 2.19
CA ARG A 38 7.45 -2.82 1.09
C ARG A 38 6.33 -1.85 0.71
N PHE A 39 5.65 -1.30 1.71
CA PHE A 39 4.59 -0.33 1.47
C PHE A 39 5.12 0.90 0.75
N LYS A 40 6.26 1.42 1.22
CA LYS A 40 6.88 2.59 0.59
C LYS A 40 7.19 2.33 -0.87
N THR A 41 7.71 1.15 -1.18
CA THR A 41 8.01 0.77 -2.55
C THR A 41 6.73 0.69 -3.38
N LEU A 42 5.68 0.10 -2.83
CA LEU A 42 4.41 -0.06 -3.54
C LEU A 42 3.76 1.27 -3.88
N VAL A 43 3.80 2.23 -2.96
CA VAL A 43 3.13 3.52 -3.17
C VAL A 43 4.07 4.63 -3.63
N GLY A 44 5.37 4.34 -3.76
CA GLY A 44 6.33 5.31 -4.28
C GLY A 44 6.79 6.35 -3.26
N LEU A 45 6.77 5.99 -1.98
CA LEU A 45 7.25 6.91 -0.94
C LEU A 45 8.78 6.80 -0.73
#